data_279f1273ad663c3deb79f1205725ce18
#
_entry.id   279f1273ad663c3deb79f1205725ce18
#
_cell.length_a   1.000
_cell.length_b   1.000
_cell.length_c   1.000
_cell.angle_alpha   90.00
_cell.angle_beta   90.00
_cell.angle_gamma   90.00
#
_symmetry.space_group_name_H-M   'P 1'
#
loop_
_entity.id
_entity.type
_entity.pdbx_description
1 polymer ?
#
loop_
_entity_poly.entity_id
_entity_poly.type
_entity_poly.pdbx_seq_one_letter_code
_entity_poly.pdbx_strand_id
1 'polypeptide(L)'
;MIHPHYTLIIPHYHQPLLLERLLGTVPIRTDMQVVVVDDGSPVECVVQLDVLKEAFPTVEFLLLPKNRGGGAARNAGLKVAKGDYVLFADTDDTFYTNDLNALLDRYANQASADMICFNAKAVEDETDAPSSRADRLNWMMVQPQKEREQLLRYQHSEPWCKLIRREVIIQNDLQFDETPILNDVRFSYLVGHHAVQVLVDDTVCYCVRNRQCSVGKKMVAERKKAYTQVMVQANQFFKQHGLHYCYKRVYRPLVFSLFKWQWRDVCVCTAALRHGGESSLSILLNVCLYPLWLLRWAMRKRLYRQARLTL
;
A
#
# COMPACT_ATOMS: atom_id res chain seq x y z
N MET A 1 8.40 30.66 6.51
CA MET A 1 8.18 29.56 5.59
C MET A 1 6.69 29.27 5.57
N ILE A 2 6.09 29.12 4.39
CA ILE A 2 4.67 28.78 4.24
C ILE A 2 4.50 27.36 4.76
N HIS A 3 3.51 27.10 5.62
CA HIS A 3 3.17 25.76 6.09
C HIS A 3 2.67 24.93 4.90
N PRO A 4 3.29 23.81 4.56
CA PRO A 4 2.83 22.99 3.44
C PRO A 4 1.47 22.36 3.77
N HIS A 5 0.57 22.32 2.80
CA HIS A 5 -0.71 21.64 2.97
C HIS A 5 -0.59 20.14 2.74
N TYR A 6 0.34 19.71 1.89
CA TYR A 6 0.57 18.31 1.54
C TYR A 6 1.99 17.87 1.86
N THR A 7 2.15 16.59 2.25
CA THR A 7 3.45 15.91 2.26
C THR A 7 3.35 14.64 1.43
N LEU A 8 4.18 14.51 0.39
CA LEU A 8 4.37 13.27 -0.35
C LEU A 8 5.58 12.54 0.20
N ILE A 9 5.40 11.27 0.63
CA ILE A 9 6.46 10.41 1.15
C ILE A 9 6.75 9.29 0.15
N ILE A 10 8.02 9.18 -0.27
CA ILE A 10 8.48 8.21 -1.26
C ILE A 10 9.57 7.35 -0.61
N PRO A 11 9.30 6.08 -0.25
CA PRO A 11 10.35 5.15 0.19
C PRO A 11 11.20 4.74 -1.00
N HIS A 12 12.51 4.84 -0.90
CA HIS A 12 13.46 4.48 -1.94
C HIS A 12 14.45 3.43 -1.44
N TYR A 13 14.85 2.50 -2.30
CA TYR A 13 15.97 1.60 -2.08
C TYR A 13 16.54 1.13 -3.42
N HIS A 14 17.80 1.45 -3.72
CA HIS A 14 18.59 0.92 -4.86
C HIS A 14 17.94 1.08 -6.26
N GLN A 15 17.15 2.14 -6.50
CA GLN A 15 16.41 2.34 -7.76
C GLN A 15 16.38 3.81 -8.20
N PRO A 16 17.53 4.49 -8.34
CA PRO A 16 17.58 5.94 -8.61
C PRO A 16 16.92 6.36 -9.91
N LEU A 17 17.03 5.55 -10.99
CA LEU A 17 16.38 5.86 -12.27
C LEU A 17 14.85 5.81 -12.20
N LEU A 18 14.30 4.93 -11.38
CA LEU A 18 12.84 4.87 -11.17
C LEU A 18 12.38 6.04 -10.30
N LEU A 19 13.19 6.43 -9.31
CA LEU A 19 12.94 7.61 -8.50
C LEU A 19 12.94 8.88 -9.37
N GLU A 20 13.90 9.03 -10.26
CA GLU A 20 13.97 10.15 -11.21
C GLU A 20 12.69 10.23 -12.05
N ARG A 21 12.26 9.10 -12.61
CA ARG A 21 11.02 9.00 -13.38
C ARG A 21 9.80 9.43 -12.56
N LEU A 22 9.68 8.93 -11.32
CA LEU A 22 8.58 9.32 -10.42
C LEU A 22 8.62 10.82 -10.13
N LEU A 23 9.77 11.35 -9.71
CA LEU A 23 9.93 12.78 -9.37
C LEU A 23 9.60 13.69 -10.54
N GLY A 24 9.94 13.29 -11.78
CA GLY A 24 9.58 14.01 -13.00
C GLY A 24 8.05 14.09 -13.25
N THR A 25 7.23 13.30 -12.55
CA THR A 25 5.76 13.33 -12.66
C THR A 25 5.07 13.98 -11.45
N VAL A 26 5.82 14.32 -10.40
CA VAL A 26 5.28 15.03 -9.24
C VAL A 26 5.09 16.51 -9.60
N PRO A 27 3.90 17.10 -9.37
CA PRO A 27 3.70 18.51 -9.67
C PRO A 27 4.56 19.40 -8.76
N ILE A 28 5.14 20.47 -9.35
CA ILE A 28 5.90 21.47 -8.59
C ILE A 28 4.90 22.41 -7.91
N ARG A 29 4.87 22.38 -6.56
CA ARG A 29 3.92 23.16 -5.76
C ARG A 29 4.61 23.76 -4.54
N THR A 30 4.25 24.99 -4.19
CA THR A 30 4.78 25.68 -2.99
C THR A 30 4.10 25.21 -1.69
N ASP A 31 2.93 24.58 -1.80
CA ASP A 31 2.14 24.03 -0.70
C ASP A 31 2.36 22.52 -0.48
N MET A 32 3.35 21.92 -1.18
CA MET A 32 3.65 20.50 -1.04
C MET A 32 5.12 20.28 -0.65
N GLN A 33 5.32 19.57 0.46
CA GLN A 33 6.60 18.97 0.85
C GLN A 33 6.72 17.61 0.15
N VAL A 34 7.86 17.36 -0.51
CA VAL A 34 8.20 16.04 -1.07
C VAL A 34 9.38 15.48 -0.29
N VAL A 35 9.21 14.29 0.30
CA VAL A 35 10.24 13.62 1.11
C VAL A 35 10.56 12.27 0.49
N VAL A 36 11.77 12.13 -0.01
CA VAL A 36 12.34 10.84 -0.42
C VAL A 36 13.11 10.25 0.76
N VAL A 37 12.75 9.04 1.15
CA VAL A 37 13.45 8.34 2.25
C VAL A 37 14.22 7.16 1.66
N ASP A 38 15.53 7.29 1.59
CA ASP A 38 16.42 6.22 1.18
C ASP A 38 16.65 5.23 2.33
N ASP A 39 16.28 3.98 2.11
CA ASP A 39 16.35 2.90 3.10
C ASP A 39 17.75 2.22 3.12
N GLY A 40 18.80 3.02 3.20
CA GLY A 40 20.19 2.52 3.31
C GLY A 40 20.69 1.88 2.01
N SER A 41 20.54 2.56 0.89
CA SER A 41 21.07 2.11 -0.40
C SER A 41 22.61 2.03 -0.38
N PRO A 42 23.21 1.17 -1.24
CA PRO A 42 24.66 1.12 -1.42
C PRO A 42 25.25 2.46 -1.88
N VAL A 43 26.55 2.65 -1.62
CA VAL A 43 27.26 3.92 -1.89
C VAL A 43 27.13 4.37 -3.35
N GLU A 44 27.16 3.44 -4.29
CA GLU A 44 27.02 3.72 -5.73
C GLU A 44 25.67 4.35 -6.08
N CYS A 45 24.62 4.00 -5.33
CA CYS A 45 23.31 4.62 -5.48
C CYS A 45 23.23 5.97 -4.79
N VAL A 46 23.91 6.15 -3.66
CA VAL A 46 23.95 7.44 -2.95
C VAL A 46 24.52 8.54 -3.84
N VAL A 47 25.60 8.24 -4.60
CA VAL A 47 26.17 9.16 -5.59
C VAL A 47 25.10 9.59 -6.64
N GLN A 48 24.27 8.65 -7.10
CA GLN A 48 23.21 8.97 -8.04
C GLN A 48 22.08 9.79 -7.37
N LEU A 49 21.82 9.56 -6.08
CA LEU A 49 20.87 10.39 -5.33
C LEU A 49 21.37 11.82 -5.15
N ASP A 50 22.69 12.05 -5.07
CA ASP A 50 23.24 13.41 -5.01
C ASP A 50 22.98 14.17 -6.32
N VAL A 51 23.08 13.51 -7.48
CA VAL A 51 22.66 14.09 -8.76
C VAL A 51 21.15 14.43 -8.77
N LEU A 52 20.32 13.56 -8.20
CA LEU A 52 18.87 13.84 -8.10
C LEU A 52 18.55 15.00 -7.14
N LYS A 53 19.32 15.19 -6.08
CA LYS A 53 19.17 16.35 -5.18
C LYS A 53 19.44 17.67 -5.92
N GLU A 54 20.41 17.70 -6.82
CA GLU A 54 20.68 18.85 -7.66
C GLU A 54 19.58 19.10 -8.69
N ALA A 55 19.05 18.02 -9.32
CA ALA A 55 17.98 18.11 -10.31
C ALA A 55 16.61 18.49 -9.70
N PHE A 56 16.38 18.10 -8.45
CA PHE A 56 15.12 18.33 -7.73
C PHE A 56 15.36 19.06 -6.39
N PRO A 57 15.77 20.33 -6.40
CA PRO A 57 16.23 21.05 -5.21
C PRO A 57 15.13 21.31 -4.15
N THR A 58 13.85 21.14 -4.52
CA THR A 58 12.72 21.28 -3.60
C THR A 58 12.37 19.96 -2.87
N VAL A 59 13.03 18.86 -3.23
CA VAL A 59 12.80 17.54 -2.63
C VAL A 59 13.72 17.34 -1.43
N GLU A 60 13.14 16.98 -0.29
CA GLU A 60 13.89 16.63 0.92
C GLU A 60 14.34 15.15 0.82
N PHE A 61 15.64 14.87 0.96
CA PHE A 61 16.19 13.53 0.98
C PHE A 61 16.64 13.14 2.39
N LEU A 62 16.02 12.09 2.94
CA LEU A 62 16.37 11.49 4.21
C LEU A 62 17.08 10.15 3.96
N LEU A 63 18.35 10.04 4.35
CA LEU A 63 19.14 8.82 4.16
C LEU A 63 19.20 8.03 5.47
N LEU A 64 18.67 6.79 5.46
CA LEU A 64 18.77 5.90 6.61
C LEU A 64 20.11 5.16 6.59
N PRO A 65 20.68 4.84 7.76
CA PRO A 65 22.03 4.23 7.84
C PRO A 65 22.06 2.76 7.38
N LYS A 66 20.91 2.10 7.31
CA LYS A 66 20.79 0.69 6.89
C LYS A 66 19.38 0.37 6.40
N ASN A 67 19.28 -0.65 5.54
CA ASN A 67 18.00 -1.15 5.06
C ASN A 67 17.20 -1.80 6.21
N ARG A 68 15.96 -1.33 6.38
CA ARG A 68 14.97 -1.86 7.34
C ARG A 68 13.62 -2.14 6.67
N GLY A 69 13.52 -1.92 5.35
CA GLY A 69 12.33 -2.15 4.55
C GLY A 69 11.43 -0.92 4.40
N GLY A 70 10.55 -0.96 3.41
CA GLY A 70 9.69 0.17 3.04
C GLY A 70 8.79 0.68 4.17
N GLY A 71 8.43 -0.16 5.15
CA GLY A 71 7.69 0.28 6.33
C GLY A 71 8.50 1.25 7.20
N ALA A 72 9.76 0.92 7.47
CA ALA A 72 10.66 1.78 8.24
C ALA A 72 10.94 3.10 7.50
N ALA A 73 11.12 3.05 6.18
CA ALA A 73 11.30 4.25 5.37
C ALA A 73 10.06 5.17 5.43
N ARG A 74 8.86 4.62 5.27
CA ARG A 74 7.63 5.41 5.40
C ARG A 74 7.45 5.99 6.80
N ASN A 75 7.77 5.23 7.86
CA ASN A 75 7.74 5.73 9.24
C ASN A 75 8.74 6.88 9.47
N ALA A 76 9.93 6.80 8.88
CA ALA A 76 10.91 7.90 8.95
C ALA A 76 10.39 9.14 8.22
N GLY A 77 9.76 8.99 7.05
CA GLY A 77 9.10 10.09 6.33
C GLY A 77 7.97 10.72 7.13
N LEU A 78 7.13 9.92 7.81
CA LEU A 78 6.06 10.43 8.68
C LEU A 78 6.56 11.30 9.82
N LYS A 79 7.73 11.02 10.37
CA LYS A 79 8.33 11.82 11.46
C LYS A 79 8.73 13.23 11.04
N VAL A 80 9.04 13.44 9.75
CA VAL A 80 9.44 14.73 9.20
C VAL A 80 8.35 15.40 8.37
N ALA A 81 7.22 14.73 8.19
CA ALA A 81 6.06 15.25 7.46
C ALA A 81 5.48 16.49 8.16
N LYS A 82 5.29 17.56 7.39
CA LYS A 82 4.79 18.87 7.87
C LYS A 82 3.38 19.17 7.36
N GLY A 83 2.97 18.59 6.24
CA GLY A 83 1.68 18.86 5.60
C GLY A 83 0.48 18.44 6.46
N ASP A 84 -0.65 19.09 6.24
CA ASP A 84 -1.92 18.70 6.87
C ASP A 84 -2.41 17.33 6.37
N TYR A 85 -2.11 17.04 5.11
CA TYR A 85 -2.36 15.75 4.48
C TYR A 85 -1.07 15.06 4.06
N VAL A 86 -1.06 13.74 4.17
CA VAL A 86 0.05 12.86 3.74
C VAL A 86 -0.41 11.97 2.59
N LEU A 87 0.44 11.90 1.55
CA LEU A 87 0.35 10.95 0.45
C LEU A 87 1.54 10.02 0.49
N PHE A 88 1.39 8.84 -0.10
CA PHE A 88 2.48 7.90 -0.35
C PHE A 88 2.53 7.54 -1.84
N ALA A 89 3.74 7.38 -2.36
CA ALA A 89 3.97 6.78 -3.68
C ALA A 89 5.10 5.76 -3.59
N ASP A 90 4.98 4.68 -4.34
CA ASP A 90 6.08 3.72 -4.49
C ASP A 90 7.05 4.23 -5.57
N THR A 91 8.35 4.04 -5.35
CA THR A 91 9.41 4.58 -6.23
C THR A 91 9.29 4.14 -7.70
N ASP A 92 8.70 2.98 -7.94
CA ASP A 92 8.56 2.40 -9.28
C ASP A 92 7.29 2.82 -10.04
N ASP A 93 6.43 3.64 -9.44
CA ASP A 93 5.19 4.15 -10.02
C ASP A 93 5.34 5.57 -10.58
N THR A 94 4.25 6.16 -11.09
CA THR A 94 4.22 7.54 -11.61
C THR A 94 2.88 8.21 -11.31
N PHE A 95 2.82 9.55 -11.45
CA PHE A 95 1.57 10.30 -11.37
C PHE A 95 1.12 10.79 -12.75
N TYR A 96 -0.18 10.99 -12.92
CA TYR A 96 -0.72 11.89 -13.93
C TYR A 96 -0.68 13.30 -13.37
N THR A 97 0.36 14.05 -13.71
CA THR A 97 0.73 15.33 -13.07
C THR A 97 -0.42 16.34 -13.01
N ASN A 98 -1.11 16.55 -14.13
CA ASN A 98 -2.21 17.50 -14.21
C ASN A 98 -3.42 17.06 -13.36
N ASP A 99 -3.73 15.78 -13.37
CA ASP A 99 -4.86 15.21 -12.62
C ASP A 99 -4.57 15.24 -11.11
N LEU A 100 -3.34 14.92 -10.70
CA LEU A 100 -2.93 15.07 -9.30
C LEU A 100 -3.01 16.54 -8.87
N ASN A 101 -2.51 17.46 -9.69
CA ASN A 101 -2.55 18.88 -9.38
C ASN A 101 -4.00 19.37 -9.18
N ALA A 102 -4.91 19.01 -10.10
CA ALA A 102 -6.32 19.35 -10.01
C ALA A 102 -7.01 18.72 -8.78
N LEU A 103 -6.63 17.49 -8.40
CA LEU A 103 -7.10 16.84 -7.17
C LEU A 103 -6.66 17.64 -5.94
N LEU A 104 -5.38 17.99 -5.85
CA LEU A 104 -4.83 18.75 -4.73
C LEU A 104 -5.48 20.12 -4.60
N ASP A 105 -5.69 20.84 -5.71
CA ASP A 105 -6.40 22.16 -5.72
C ASP A 105 -7.84 22.03 -5.20
N ARG A 106 -8.55 20.97 -5.58
CA ARG A 106 -9.93 20.70 -5.14
C ARG A 106 -10.03 20.54 -3.64
N TYR A 107 -9.04 19.91 -3.02
CA TYR A 107 -9.04 19.60 -1.59
C TYR A 107 -8.22 20.55 -0.73
N ALA A 108 -7.55 21.55 -1.31
CA ALA A 108 -6.75 22.53 -0.58
C ALA A 108 -7.54 23.29 0.51
N ASN A 109 -8.84 23.50 0.30
CA ASN A 109 -9.70 24.21 1.25
C ASN A 109 -10.72 23.29 1.98
N GLN A 110 -10.63 21.96 1.81
CA GLN A 110 -11.56 21.03 2.45
C GLN A 110 -10.95 20.41 3.71
N ALA A 111 -10.84 21.22 4.77
CA ALA A 111 -10.25 20.80 6.05
C ALA A 111 -11.01 19.69 6.80
N SER A 112 -12.16 19.20 6.31
CA SER A 112 -13.01 18.27 7.07
C SER A 112 -12.75 16.78 6.77
N ALA A 113 -12.18 16.42 5.61
CA ALA A 113 -11.96 15.00 5.27
C ALA A 113 -10.77 14.41 6.01
N ASP A 114 -10.93 13.24 6.63
CA ASP A 114 -9.84 12.52 7.30
C ASP A 114 -9.08 11.62 6.32
N MET A 115 -9.77 11.12 5.29
CA MET A 115 -9.18 10.35 4.21
C MET A 115 -9.92 10.63 2.90
N ILE A 116 -9.18 10.88 1.84
CA ILE A 116 -9.71 11.03 0.49
C ILE A 116 -9.08 9.93 -0.36
N CYS A 117 -9.91 9.04 -0.90
CA CYS A 117 -9.47 7.99 -1.80
C CYS A 117 -9.67 8.41 -3.26
N PHE A 118 -8.68 8.19 -4.10
CA PHE A 118 -8.74 8.48 -5.53
C PHE A 118 -8.30 7.29 -6.37
N ASN A 119 -8.45 7.38 -7.69
CA ASN A 119 -8.29 6.26 -8.59
C ASN A 119 -6.86 6.10 -9.15
N ALA A 120 -6.57 4.89 -9.65
CA ALA A 120 -5.33 4.57 -10.34
C ALA A 120 -5.60 3.82 -11.64
N LYS A 121 -4.68 3.94 -12.59
CA LYS A 121 -4.47 2.98 -13.68
C LYS A 121 -3.25 2.14 -13.40
N ALA A 122 -3.16 0.99 -14.07
CA ALA A 122 -1.97 0.16 -14.02
C ALA A 122 -1.54 -0.24 -15.42
N VAL A 123 -0.22 -0.21 -15.65
CA VAL A 123 0.40 -0.61 -16.91
C VAL A 123 1.57 -1.57 -16.65
N GLU A 124 1.92 -2.35 -17.67
CA GLU A 124 3.16 -3.11 -17.66
C GLU A 124 4.32 -2.15 -17.95
N ASP A 125 5.35 -2.13 -17.10
CA ASP A 125 6.40 -1.11 -17.10
C ASP A 125 7.19 -1.02 -18.42
N GLU A 126 7.39 -2.15 -19.10
CA GLU A 126 8.17 -2.21 -20.33
C GLU A 126 7.38 -1.83 -21.59
N THR A 127 6.05 -1.98 -21.58
CA THR A 127 5.22 -1.90 -22.79
C THR A 127 4.10 -0.88 -22.72
N ASP A 128 3.87 -0.29 -21.54
CA ASP A 128 2.71 0.55 -21.22
C ASP A 128 1.34 -0.14 -21.49
N ALA A 129 1.34 -1.45 -21.75
CA ALA A 129 0.11 -2.21 -21.92
C ALA A 129 -0.69 -2.26 -20.62
N PRO A 130 -2.04 -2.28 -20.66
CA PRO A 130 -2.87 -2.32 -19.47
C PRO A 130 -2.55 -3.51 -18.56
N SER A 131 -2.32 -3.25 -17.27
CA SER A 131 -2.06 -4.25 -16.24
C SER A 131 -3.23 -4.40 -15.26
N SER A 132 -3.30 -5.54 -14.59
CA SER A 132 -4.38 -5.84 -13.63
C SER A 132 -4.08 -5.36 -12.20
N ARG A 133 -2.99 -4.62 -11.98
CA ARG A 133 -2.57 -4.22 -10.61
C ARG A 133 -3.55 -3.27 -9.93
N ALA A 134 -4.22 -2.40 -10.67
CA ALA A 134 -5.24 -1.48 -10.14
C ALA A 134 -6.68 -2.03 -10.19
N ASP A 135 -6.93 -3.18 -10.85
CA ASP A 135 -8.29 -3.72 -11.06
C ASP A 135 -9.11 -3.83 -9.76
N ARG A 136 -8.45 -4.17 -8.65
CA ARG A 136 -9.13 -4.32 -7.36
C ARG A 136 -9.57 -2.97 -6.78
N LEU A 137 -8.72 -1.94 -6.85
CA LEU A 137 -9.07 -0.59 -6.43
C LEU A 137 -10.21 -0.07 -7.30
N ASN A 138 -10.07 -0.16 -8.63
CA ASN A 138 -11.08 0.30 -9.59
C ASN A 138 -12.44 -0.37 -9.34
N TRP A 139 -12.44 -1.69 -9.03
CA TRP A 139 -13.67 -2.38 -8.65
C TRP A 139 -14.27 -1.84 -7.33
N MET A 140 -13.45 -1.52 -6.32
CA MET A 140 -13.93 -0.93 -5.07
C MET A 140 -14.55 0.46 -5.31
N MET A 141 -13.96 1.24 -6.21
CA MET A 141 -14.39 2.61 -6.50
C MET A 141 -15.77 2.69 -7.14
N VAL A 142 -16.19 1.70 -7.91
CA VAL A 142 -17.50 1.67 -8.59
C VAL A 142 -18.62 1.00 -7.78
N GLN A 143 -18.35 0.58 -6.54
CA GLN A 143 -19.41 -0.01 -5.70
C GLN A 143 -20.39 1.04 -5.16
N PRO A 144 -21.60 0.64 -4.74
CA PRO A 144 -22.53 1.55 -4.05
C PRO A 144 -21.86 2.24 -2.85
N GLN A 145 -22.20 3.49 -2.59
CA GLN A 145 -21.50 4.39 -1.65
C GLN A 145 -21.13 3.72 -0.31
N LYS A 146 -22.09 3.09 0.37
CA LYS A 146 -21.88 2.45 1.67
C LYS A 146 -20.90 1.27 1.59
N GLU A 147 -21.00 0.45 0.56
CA GLU A 147 -20.08 -0.68 0.35
C GLU A 147 -18.69 -0.18 -0.06
N ARG A 148 -18.63 0.79 -0.98
CA ARG A 148 -17.40 1.42 -1.45
C ARG A 148 -16.59 1.98 -0.30
N GLU A 149 -17.21 2.77 0.58
CA GLU A 149 -16.53 3.34 1.74
C GLU A 149 -15.93 2.25 2.64
N GLN A 150 -16.68 1.20 2.97
CA GLN A 150 -16.19 0.09 3.79
C GLN A 150 -15.05 -0.67 3.12
N LEU A 151 -15.12 -0.90 1.81
CA LEU A 151 -14.07 -1.56 1.06
C LEU A 151 -12.78 -0.73 1.04
N LEU A 152 -12.89 0.59 0.83
CA LEU A 152 -11.75 1.50 0.83
C LEU A 152 -11.12 1.63 2.21
N ARG A 153 -11.91 1.65 3.29
CA ARG A 153 -11.41 1.66 4.67
C ARG A 153 -10.59 0.42 5.02
N TYR A 154 -11.08 -0.77 4.67
CA TYR A 154 -10.55 -2.02 5.24
C TYR A 154 -9.94 -2.98 4.22
N GLN A 155 -10.21 -2.81 2.94
CA GLN A 155 -9.75 -3.71 1.90
C GLN A 155 -8.69 -3.09 0.98
N HIS A 156 -8.65 -1.77 0.81
CA HIS A 156 -7.57 -1.08 0.11
C HIS A 156 -6.34 -1.00 1.04
N SER A 157 -5.49 -2.01 0.98
CA SER A 157 -4.32 -2.15 1.85
C SER A 157 -3.10 -1.36 1.41
N GLU A 158 -3.05 -0.98 0.16
CA GLU A 158 -1.97 -0.19 -0.42
C GLU A 158 -2.00 1.24 0.14
N PRO A 159 -0.84 1.89 0.43
CA PRO A 159 -0.81 3.24 1.00
C PRO A 159 -1.05 4.33 -0.04
N TRP A 160 -0.80 4.04 -1.34
CA TRP A 160 -1.04 4.98 -2.44
C TRP A 160 -2.54 5.17 -2.73
N CYS A 161 -2.89 6.20 -3.51
CA CYS A 161 -4.26 6.63 -3.82
C CYS A 161 -5.08 7.04 -2.58
N LYS A 162 -4.41 7.62 -1.60
CA LYS A 162 -5.02 8.19 -0.40
C LYS A 162 -4.35 9.51 -0.06
N LEU A 163 -5.16 10.57 0.15
CA LEU A 163 -4.79 11.72 0.95
C LEU A 163 -5.27 11.43 2.38
N ILE A 164 -4.35 11.36 3.32
CA ILE A 164 -4.66 11.02 4.72
C ILE A 164 -4.36 12.24 5.58
N ARG A 165 -5.33 12.70 6.36
CA ARG A 165 -5.09 13.78 7.31
C ARG A 165 -4.02 13.35 8.30
N ARG A 166 -2.93 14.10 8.38
CA ARG A 166 -1.78 13.79 9.24
C ARG A 166 -2.16 13.66 10.70
N GLU A 167 -3.14 14.45 11.15
CA GLU A 167 -3.64 14.41 12.52
C GLU A 167 -4.23 13.04 12.89
N VAL A 168 -4.94 12.35 11.99
CA VAL A 168 -5.45 10.98 12.22
C VAL A 168 -4.29 10.02 12.51
N ILE A 169 -3.18 10.17 11.80
CA ILE A 169 -1.98 9.34 12.00
C ILE A 169 -1.37 9.62 13.39
N ILE A 170 -1.19 10.89 13.74
CA ILE A 170 -0.52 11.31 14.98
C ILE A 170 -1.35 10.96 16.22
N GLN A 171 -2.64 11.31 16.23
CA GLN A 171 -3.51 11.11 17.39
C GLN A 171 -3.70 9.63 17.74
N ASN A 172 -3.55 8.74 16.76
CA ASN A 172 -3.73 7.30 16.96
C ASN A 172 -2.41 6.52 16.92
N ASP A 173 -1.26 7.20 16.92
CA ASP A 173 0.10 6.58 16.82
C ASP A 173 0.20 5.53 15.72
N LEU A 174 -0.31 5.86 14.52
CA LEU A 174 -0.36 4.92 13.41
C LEU A 174 1.01 4.81 12.74
N GLN A 175 1.53 3.59 12.65
CA GLN A 175 2.82 3.28 12.05
C GLN A 175 2.70 2.11 11.08
N PHE A 176 3.54 2.12 10.06
CA PHE A 176 3.75 0.96 9.19
C PHE A 176 4.49 -0.14 9.96
N ASP A 177 4.12 -1.40 9.68
CA ASP A 177 4.87 -2.53 10.21
C ASP A 177 6.26 -2.61 9.54
N GLU A 178 7.30 -2.96 10.30
CA GLU A 178 8.65 -3.18 9.75
C GLU A 178 8.83 -4.65 9.33
N THR A 179 7.87 -5.17 8.57
CA THR A 179 7.86 -6.54 8.06
C THR A 179 8.43 -6.60 6.63
N PRO A 180 9.04 -7.72 6.21
CA PRO A 180 9.63 -7.84 4.87
C PRO A 180 8.62 -7.80 3.73
N ILE A 181 7.34 -7.98 4.02
CA ILE A 181 6.21 -7.86 3.09
C ILE A 181 4.95 -7.39 3.85
N LEU A 182 4.00 -6.78 3.15
CA LEU A 182 2.70 -6.37 3.71
C LEU A 182 2.83 -5.39 4.89
N ASN A 183 3.89 -4.60 4.88
CA ASN A 183 4.15 -3.59 5.91
C ASN A 183 3.08 -2.48 5.95
N ASP A 184 2.30 -2.36 4.91
CA ASP A 184 1.24 -1.38 4.66
C ASP A 184 -0.16 -1.82 5.13
N VAL A 185 -0.38 -3.11 5.29
CA VAL A 185 -1.73 -3.67 5.55
C VAL A 185 -2.32 -3.14 6.85
N ARG A 186 -1.54 -3.22 7.96
CA ARG A 186 -2.01 -2.78 9.27
C ARG A 186 -2.24 -1.27 9.30
N PHE A 187 -1.29 -0.49 8.81
CA PHE A 187 -1.41 0.95 8.70
C PHE A 187 -2.67 1.35 7.95
N SER A 188 -2.90 0.77 6.75
CA SER A 188 -4.03 1.12 5.89
C SER A 188 -5.39 0.87 6.51
N TYR A 189 -5.62 -0.31 7.15
CA TYR A 189 -6.92 -0.56 7.77
C TYR A 189 -7.11 0.22 9.07
N LEU A 190 -6.05 0.55 9.81
CA LEU A 190 -6.14 1.40 10.99
C LEU A 190 -6.46 2.85 10.61
N VAL A 191 -5.82 3.40 9.58
CA VAL A 191 -6.20 4.71 9.02
C VAL A 191 -7.69 4.70 8.64
N GLY A 192 -8.12 3.68 7.89
CA GLY A 192 -9.53 3.54 7.50
C GLY A 192 -10.49 3.40 8.69
N HIS A 193 -10.04 2.82 9.81
CA HIS A 193 -10.83 2.65 11.03
C HIS A 193 -10.98 3.96 11.80
N HIS A 194 -9.90 4.73 11.93
CA HIS A 194 -9.89 5.97 12.70
C HIS A 194 -10.37 7.18 11.89
N ALA A 195 -10.36 7.13 10.56
CA ALA A 195 -10.93 8.19 9.74
C ALA A 195 -12.44 8.29 9.98
N VAL A 196 -12.94 9.44 10.44
CA VAL A 196 -14.37 9.70 10.62
C VAL A 196 -15.00 10.00 9.27
N GLN A 197 -14.46 10.98 8.55
CA GLN A 197 -14.96 11.38 7.24
C GLN A 197 -14.07 10.86 6.11
N VAL A 198 -14.62 9.97 5.28
CA VAL A 198 -13.96 9.43 4.08
C VAL A 198 -14.65 9.95 2.84
N LEU A 199 -13.89 10.60 1.97
CA LEU A 199 -14.34 11.06 0.66
C LEU A 199 -13.76 10.16 -0.43
N VAL A 200 -14.45 10.15 -1.56
CA VAL A 200 -14.03 9.39 -2.74
C VAL A 200 -14.04 10.33 -3.94
N ASP A 201 -12.95 10.36 -4.66
CA ASP A 201 -12.76 11.11 -5.89
C ASP A 201 -12.45 10.15 -7.04
N ASP A 202 -13.19 10.23 -8.13
CA ASP A 202 -13.04 9.32 -9.26
C ASP A 202 -11.85 9.69 -10.17
N THR A 203 -11.11 10.77 -9.87
CA THR A 203 -9.96 11.22 -10.66
C THR A 203 -8.84 10.15 -10.63
N VAL A 204 -8.32 9.83 -11.79
CA VAL A 204 -7.20 8.90 -11.94
C VAL A 204 -5.89 9.69 -11.88
N CYS A 205 -5.26 9.74 -10.71
CA CYS A 205 -4.03 10.52 -10.50
C CYS A 205 -2.76 9.66 -10.48
N TYR A 206 -2.88 8.35 -10.30
CA TYR A 206 -1.77 7.43 -10.04
C TYR A 206 -1.67 6.35 -11.10
N CYS A 207 -0.45 6.04 -11.53
CA CYS A 207 -0.15 4.99 -12.48
C CYS A 207 0.75 3.94 -11.84
N VAL A 208 0.20 2.78 -11.53
CA VAL A 208 0.95 1.63 -11.01
C VAL A 208 1.69 0.96 -12.17
N ARG A 209 3.00 0.91 -12.12
CA ARG A 209 3.85 0.29 -13.13
C ARG A 209 4.26 -1.12 -12.72
N ASN A 210 3.66 -2.12 -13.37
CA ASN A 210 3.88 -3.52 -13.02
C ASN A 210 5.18 -4.04 -13.63
N ARG A 211 6.17 -4.35 -12.79
CA ARG A 211 7.47 -4.90 -13.23
C ARG A 211 7.55 -6.40 -12.99
N GLN A 212 8.22 -7.13 -13.91
CA GLN A 212 8.40 -8.59 -13.78
C GLN A 212 9.25 -8.99 -12.56
N CYS A 213 10.21 -8.14 -12.16
CA CYS A 213 11.17 -8.39 -11.08
C CYS A 213 10.81 -7.77 -9.74
N SER A 214 9.52 -7.43 -9.47
CA SER A 214 9.15 -6.84 -8.18
C SER A 214 9.45 -7.78 -6.99
N VAL A 215 9.90 -7.17 -5.88
CA VAL A 215 10.37 -7.85 -4.66
C VAL A 215 9.35 -8.84 -4.08
N GLY A 216 8.06 -8.66 -4.37
CA GLY A 216 6.98 -9.51 -3.86
C GLY A 216 6.85 -10.91 -4.47
N LYS A 217 7.58 -11.24 -5.55
CA LYS A 217 7.32 -12.48 -6.32
C LYS A 217 7.92 -13.77 -5.72
N LYS A 218 8.99 -13.69 -4.91
CA LYS A 218 9.59 -14.90 -4.27
C LYS A 218 9.08 -15.07 -2.85
N MET A 219 8.22 -16.05 -2.63
CA MET A 219 7.68 -16.40 -1.30
C MET A 219 8.56 -17.45 -0.62
N VAL A 220 9.66 -17.01 -0.02
CA VAL A 220 10.50 -17.83 0.87
C VAL A 220 9.85 -18.01 2.25
N ALA A 221 10.32 -18.97 3.07
CA ALA A 221 9.70 -19.34 4.35
C ALA A 221 9.44 -18.13 5.28
N GLU A 222 10.41 -17.23 5.40
CA GLU A 222 10.29 -16.03 6.23
C GLU A 222 9.17 -15.09 5.76
N ARG A 223 9.01 -14.90 4.44
CA ARG A 223 7.92 -14.12 3.88
C ARG A 223 6.56 -14.79 4.07
N LYS A 224 6.49 -16.12 4.00
CA LYS A 224 5.27 -16.88 4.28
C LYS A 224 4.87 -16.73 5.75
N LYS A 225 5.84 -16.76 6.67
CA LYS A 225 5.63 -16.48 8.10
C LYS A 225 5.08 -15.08 8.30
N ALA A 226 5.76 -14.05 7.80
CA ALA A 226 5.33 -12.66 7.88
C ALA A 226 3.93 -12.46 7.30
N TYR A 227 3.66 -13.00 6.09
CA TYR A 227 2.33 -12.98 5.50
C TYR A 227 1.27 -13.54 6.45
N THR A 228 1.51 -14.74 7.00
CA THR A 228 0.55 -15.41 7.88
C THR A 228 0.31 -14.58 9.13
N GLN A 229 1.36 -14.06 9.76
CA GLN A 229 1.26 -13.23 10.96
C GLN A 229 0.45 -11.95 10.74
N VAL A 230 0.78 -11.19 9.68
CA VAL A 230 0.06 -9.95 9.33
C VAL A 230 -1.43 -10.23 9.06
N MET A 231 -1.74 -11.32 8.32
CA MET A 231 -3.12 -11.66 8.00
C MET A 231 -3.91 -12.15 9.23
N VAL A 232 -3.26 -12.87 10.15
CA VAL A 232 -3.87 -13.28 11.42
C VAL A 232 -4.21 -12.06 12.26
N GLN A 233 -3.26 -11.14 12.45
CA GLN A 233 -3.48 -9.91 13.20
C GLN A 233 -4.63 -9.07 12.61
N ALA A 234 -4.66 -8.92 11.28
CA ALA A 234 -5.75 -8.24 10.60
C ALA A 234 -7.11 -8.92 10.85
N ASN A 235 -7.15 -10.26 10.78
CA ASN A 235 -8.40 -10.99 11.03
C ASN A 235 -8.86 -10.91 12.51
N GLN A 236 -7.93 -10.89 13.45
CA GLN A 236 -8.23 -10.65 14.86
C GLN A 236 -8.85 -9.28 15.07
N PHE A 237 -8.23 -8.23 14.49
CA PHE A 237 -8.77 -6.88 14.51
C PHE A 237 -10.19 -6.82 13.92
N PHE A 238 -10.39 -7.39 12.72
CA PHE A 238 -11.70 -7.40 12.08
C PHE A 238 -12.76 -8.19 12.88
N LYS A 239 -12.37 -9.27 13.53
CA LYS A 239 -13.25 -10.03 14.43
C LYS A 239 -13.68 -9.20 15.63
N GLN A 240 -12.74 -8.52 16.28
CA GLN A 240 -13.00 -7.68 17.44
C GLN A 240 -13.98 -6.53 17.14
N HIS A 241 -13.94 -6.01 15.89
CA HIS A 241 -14.79 -4.90 15.46
C HIS A 241 -16.02 -5.33 14.64
N GLY A 242 -16.35 -6.62 14.61
CA GLY A 242 -17.53 -7.12 13.87
C GLY A 242 -17.40 -7.05 12.34
N LEU A 243 -16.20 -6.88 11.80
CA LEU A 243 -15.90 -6.69 10.39
C LEU A 243 -15.57 -8.01 9.65
N HIS A 244 -16.37 -9.06 9.88
CA HIS A 244 -16.10 -10.41 9.37
C HIS A 244 -15.98 -10.49 7.83
N TYR A 245 -16.68 -9.61 7.10
CA TYR A 245 -16.59 -9.51 5.63
C TYR A 245 -15.21 -9.02 5.12
N CYS A 246 -14.40 -8.45 6.02
CA CYS A 246 -13.05 -7.95 5.72
C CYS A 246 -11.96 -9.01 5.88
N TYR A 247 -12.27 -10.22 6.31
CA TYR A 247 -11.26 -11.24 6.61
C TYR A 247 -10.31 -11.50 5.45
N LYS A 248 -9.03 -11.50 5.78
CA LYS A 248 -7.91 -11.74 4.85
C LYS A 248 -7.64 -13.23 4.68
N ARG A 249 -7.00 -13.61 3.59
CA ARG A 249 -6.72 -15.01 3.23
C ARG A 249 -5.51 -15.57 3.96
N VAL A 250 -5.61 -15.76 5.25
CA VAL A 250 -4.53 -16.20 6.14
C VAL A 250 -3.96 -17.59 5.78
N TYR A 251 -4.79 -18.49 5.26
CA TYR A 251 -4.38 -19.88 4.95
C TYR A 251 -3.68 -20.04 3.60
N ARG A 252 -3.59 -19.00 2.78
CA ARG A 252 -3.00 -19.09 1.43
C ARG A 252 -1.58 -19.65 1.42
N PRO A 253 -0.62 -19.18 2.23
CA PRO A 253 0.74 -19.71 2.22
C PRO A 253 0.80 -21.18 2.64
N LEU A 254 0.01 -21.58 3.65
CA LEU A 254 -0.06 -22.95 4.15
C LEU A 254 -0.53 -23.89 3.04
N VAL A 255 -1.66 -23.60 2.40
CA VAL A 255 -2.24 -24.44 1.34
C VAL A 255 -1.27 -24.58 0.16
N PHE A 256 -0.68 -23.47 -0.31
CA PHE A 256 0.28 -23.53 -1.41
C PHE A 256 1.55 -24.32 -1.04
N SER A 257 1.98 -24.27 0.22
CA SER A 257 3.13 -25.07 0.69
C SER A 257 2.80 -26.56 0.76
N LEU A 258 1.58 -26.93 1.17
CA LEU A 258 1.09 -28.31 1.13
C LEU A 258 1.08 -28.87 -0.31
N PHE A 259 0.50 -28.13 -1.27
CA PHE A 259 0.48 -28.54 -2.68
C PHE A 259 1.87 -28.68 -3.31
N LYS A 260 2.87 -27.94 -2.82
CA LYS A 260 4.26 -27.99 -3.31
C LYS A 260 5.16 -28.92 -2.50
N TRP A 261 4.60 -29.67 -1.55
CA TRP A 261 5.35 -30.56 -0.65
C TRP A 261 6.50 -29.87 0.12
N GLN A 262 6.33 -28.59 0.45
CA GLN A 262 7.30 -27.76 1.15
C GLN A 262 7.08 -27.86 2.68
N TRP A 263 7.43 -29.00 3.28
CA TRP A 263 7.11 -29.32 4.68
C TRP A 263 7.66 -28.31 5.70
N ARG A 264 8.85 -27.76 5.48
CA ARG A 264 9.39 -26.71 6.33
C ARG A 264 8.45 -25.48 6.38
N ASP A 265 7.95 -25.06 5.24
CA ASP A 265 7.04 -23.91 5.14
C ASP A 265 5.66 -24.23 5.73
N VAL A 266 5.20 -25.48 5.59
CA VAL A 266 3.98 -25.97 6.25
C VAL A 266 4.09 -25.82 7.77
N CYS A 267 5.20 -26.29 8.36
CA CYS A 267 5.45 -26.14 9.79
C CYS A 267 5.48 -24.67 10.21
N VAL A 268 6.18 -23.82 9.46
CA VAL A 268 6.30 -22.37 9.75
C VAL A 268 4.93 -21.70 9.70
N CYS A 269 4.12 -21.94 8.67
CA CYS A 269 2.78 -21.36 8.54
C CYS A 269 1.83 -21.88 9.64
N THR A 270 1.87 -23.17 9.95
CA THR A 270 1.04 -23.78 11.01
C THR A 270 1.39 -23.21 12.38
N ALA A 271 2.69 -23.05 12.68
CA ALA A 271 3.13 -22.45 13.92
C ALA A 271 2.67 -20.98 14.04
N ALA A 272 2.76 -20.21 12.94
CA ALA A 272 2.29 -18.82 12.92
C ALA A 272 0.77 -18.71 13.12
N LEU A 273 -0.02 -19.61 12.54
CA LEU A 273 -1.48 -19.68 12.75
C LEU A 273 -1.82 -20.02 14.21
N ARG A 274 -1.15 -21.01 14.80
CA ARG A 274 -1.36 -21.39 16.21
C ARG A 274 -0.97 -20.27 17.16
N HIS A 275 0.17 -19.61 16.92
CA HIS A 275 0.58 -18.44 17.71
C HIS A 275 -0.44 -17.29 17.62
N GLY A 276 -1.12 -17.18 16.48
CA GLY A 276 -2.26 -16.27 16.29
C GLY A 276 -3.59 -16.75 16.86
N GLY A 277 -3.61 -17.82 17.66
CA GLY A 277 -4.81 -18.32 18.35
C GLY A 277 -5.70 -19.25 17.50
N GLU A 278 -5.26 -19.69 16.31
CA GLU A 278 -6.01 -20.65 15.50
C GLU A 278 -5.88 -22.07 16.07
N SER A 279 -7.01 -22.74 16.30
CA SER A 279 -7.01 -24.13 16.74
C SER A 279 -6.62 -25.09 15.60
N SER A 280 -6.13 -26.28 15.94
CA SER A 280 -5.78 -27.30 14.94
C SER A 280 -6.99 -27.71 14.09
N LEU A 281 -8.18 -27.76 14.70
CA LEU A 281 -9.43 -28.05 13.98
C LEU A 281 -9.80 -26.93 13.01
N SER A 282 -9.68 -25.66 13.44
CA SER A 282 -9.89 -24.48 12.55
C SER A 282 -8.96 -24.53 11.36
N ILE A 283 -7.67 -24.81 11.58
CA ILE A 283 -6.68 -24.92 10.51
C ILE A 283 -7.07 -26.02 9.51
N LEU A 284 -7.39 -27.21 10.00
CA LEU A 284 -7.78 -28.35 9.15
C LEU A 284 -9.03 -28.03 8.31
N LEU A 285 -10.09 -27.54 8.94
CA LEU A 285 -11.33 -27.16 8.26
C LEU A 285 -11.10 -26.12 7.17
N ASN A 286 -10.32 -25.07 7.47
CA ASN A 286 -10.06 -24.01 6.49
C ASN A 286 -9.16 -24.46 5.32
N VAL A 287 -8.23 -25.39 5.57
CA VAL A 287 -7.45 -26.03 4.51
C VAL A 287 -8.36 -26.86 3.60
N CYS A 288 -9.24 -27.68 4.15
CA CYS A 288 -10.21 -28.48 3.39
C CYS A 288 -11.21 -27.62 2.59
N LEU A 289 -11.64 -26.49 3.14
CA LEU A 289 -12.58 -25.56 2.48
C LEU A 289 -11.89 -24.60 1.49
N TYR A 290 -10.57 -24.58 1.44
CA TYR A 290 -9.81 -23.63 0.61
C TYR A 290 -10.15 -23.66 -0.89
N PRO A 291 -10.45 -24.83 -1.53
CA PRO A 291 -10.90 -24.85 -2.92
C PRO A 291 -12.17 -24.04 -3.18
N LEU A 292 -13.12 -24.03 -2.25
CA LEU A 292 -14.34 -23.20 -2.35
C LEU A 292 -14.02 -21.72 -2.29
N TRP A 293 -13.02 -21.32 -1.48
CA TRP A 293 -12.53 -19.96 -1.42
C TRP A 293 -11.84 -19.54 -2.74
N LEU A 294 -11.12 -20.46 -3.39
CA LEU A 294 -10.52 -20.20 -4.70
C LEU A 294 -11.56 -19.95 -5.78
N LEU A 295 -12.65 -20.73 -5.80
CA LEU A 295 -13.77 -20.52 -6.73
C LEU A 295 -14.42 -19.15 -6.54
N ARG A 296 -14.71 -18.76 -5.30
CA ARG A 296 -15.22 -17.41 -4.99
C ARG A 296 -14.27 -16.31 -5.43
N TRP A 297 -12.97 -16.52 -5.27
CA TRP A 297 -11.97 -15.57 -5.73
C TRP A 297 -11.91 -15.45 -7.25
N ALA A 298 -11.99 -16.56 -7.97
CA ALA A 298 -12.00 -16.55 -9.43
C ALA A 298 -13.20 -15.75 -9.97
N MET A 299 -14.38 -15.92 -9.35
CA MET A 299 -15.56 -15.11 -9.68
C MET A 299 -15.33 -13.61 -9.42
N ARG A 300 -14.78 -13.23 -8.25
CA ARG A 300 -14.46 -11.84 -7.95
C ARG A 300 -13.44 -11.25 -8.94
N LYS A 301 -12.44 -12.02 -9.36
CA LYS A 301 -11.45 -11.59 -10.34
C LYS A 301 -12.05 -11.25 -11.71
N ARG A 302 -13.14 -11.94 -12.09
CA ARG A 302 -13.93 -11.57 -13.29
C ARG A 302 -14.61 -10.20 -13.12
N LEU A 303 -15.22 -9.96 -11.96
CA LEU A 303 -15.83 -8.66 -11.65
C LEU A 303 -14.81 -7.52 -11.65
N TYR A 304 -13.59 -7.73 -11.11
CA TYR A 304 -12.52 -6.74 -11.15
C TYR A 304 -12.10 -6.37 -12.58
N ARG A 305 -12.00 -7.38 -13.48
CA ARG A 305 -11.69 -7.13 -14.89
C ARG A 305 -12.79 -6.35 -15.62
N GLN A 306 -14.05 -6.61 -15.28
CA GLN A 306 -15.16 -5.85 -15.86
C GLN A 306 -15.10 -4.36 -15.46
N ALA A 307 -14.83 -4.06 -14.19
CA ALA A 307 -14.68 -2.70 -13.70
C ALA A 307 -13.55 -1.91 -14.39
N ARG A 308 -12.46 -2.59 -14.80
CA ARG A 308 -11.38 -1.94 -15.58
C ARG A 308 -11.83 -1.46 -16.95
N LEU A 309 -12.81 -2.12 -17.57
CA LEU A 309 -13.31 -1.78 -18.89
C LEU A 309 -14.29 -0.58 -18.88
N THR A 310 -14.74 -0.18 -17.70
CA THR A 310 -15.69 0.93 -17.48
C THR A 310 -15.02 2.25 -17.05
N LEU A 311 -13.73 2.22 -16.76
CA LEU A 311 -12.87 3.35 -16.40
C LEU A 311 -11.86 3.65 -17.52
#